data_f4f8dbcd3e4df20c57b5b35bf2e1ffc2
#
_entry.id   f4f8dbcd3e4df20c57b5b35bf2e1ffc2
#
_cell.length_a   1.000
_cell.length_b   1.000
_cell.length_c   1.000
_cell.angle_alpha   90.00
_cell.angle_beta   90.00
_cell.angle_gamma   90.00
#
_symmetry.space_group_name_H-M   'P 1'
#
loop_
_entity.id
_entity.type
_entity.pdbx_description
1 polymer ?
#
loop_
_entity_poly.entity_id
_entity_poly.type
_entity_poly.pdbx_seq_one_letter_code
_entity_poly.pdbx_strand_id
1 'polypeptide(L)'
;MYKFSETAEVNNAPVSTGLLARMQADILMGEMRPGQKIIEQKLCERYGVSRTPLREALRQLEADGLVEYILNRGYFVIGMSDRDFEDMFELRKAYEMQAVEWAIERITEEEMESLEETFEFMEFYTMRKDTEKMLVINAGFHQIIYEASKNRMLQKLLTSFQSYLKYKNPEVVYEENYLSTLLEEHRAIFKAFTDGSPRDGVRAMEIHINRAKERRCG
;
A
#
# COMPACT_ATOMS: atom_id res chain seq x y z
N MET A 1 10.66 -20.15 -0.18
CA MET A 1 9.31 -20.64 0.15
C MET A 1 8.63 -19.62 1.06
N TYR A 2 8.01 -18.60 0.46
CA TYR A 2 7.19 -17.65 1.19
C TYR A 2 5.97 -18.40 1.72
N LYS A 3 5.93 -18.66 3.01
CA LYS A 3 4.72 -19.20 3.66
C LYS A 3 3.71 -18.08 3.74
N PHE A 4 2.74 -18.04 2.83
CA PHE A 4 1.47 -17.37 3.09
C PHE A 4 0.79 -18.11 4.25
N SER A 5 1.06 -17.69 5.49
CA SER A 5 0.32 -18.20 6.63
C SER A 5 -1.08 -17.60 6.55
N GLU A 6 -2.07 -18.46 6.43
CA GLU A 6 -3.52 -18.15 6.43
C GLU A 6 -4.01 -17.51 7.74
N THR A 7 -3.15 -17.31 8.68
CA THR A 7 -3.42 -16.55 9.91
C THR A 7 -2.25 -15.61 10.12
N ALA A 8 -2.41 -14.34 9.72
CA ALA A 8 -1.63 -13.30 10.35
C ALA A 8 -1.89 -13.45 11.86
N GLU A 9 -0.97 -14.14 12.55
CA GLU A 9 -0.91 -14.13 14.00
C GLU A 9 -0.77 -12.68 14.44
N VAL A 10 -1.90 -12.10 14.87
CA VAL A 10 -1.98 -10.81 15.57
C VAL A 10 -1.34 -10.94 16.97
N ASN A 11 -0.31 -11.76 17.13
CA ASN A 11 0.29 -12.05 18.42
C ASN A 11 1.80 -11.96 18.36
N ASN A 12 2.34 -10.74 18.25
CA ASN A 12 3.60 -10.23 18.82
C ASN A 12 4.10 -8.92 18.20
N ALA A 13 3.31 -8.25 17.32
CA ALA A 13 3.63 -6.87 17.00
C ALA A 13 3.43 -6.02 18.26
N PRO A 14 4.32 -5.05 18.56
CA PRO A 14 4.10 -4.11 19.65
C PRO A 14 2.70 -3.51 19.55
N VAL A 15 2.00 -3.37 20.66
CA VAL A 15 0.63 -2.77 20.73
C VAL A 15 0.56 -1.44 19.98
N SER A 16 1.67 -0.72 19.89
CA SER A 16 1.84 0.51 19.12
C SER A 16 1.68 0.34 17.62
N THR A 17 2.17 -0.77 17.01
CA THR A 17 2.09 -0.98 15.55
C THR A 17 0.66 -1.26 15.11
N GLY A 18 -0.08 -2.07 15.85
CA GLY A 18 -1.48 -2.32 15.57
C GLY A 18 -2.37 -1.09 15.81
N LEU A 19 -2.04 -0.27 16.83
CA LEU A 19 -2.73 0.99 17.11
C LEU A 19 -2.52 2.01 16.00
N LEU A 20 -1.26 2.21 15.55
CA LEU A 20 -0.93 3.13 14.47
C LEU A 20 -1.73 2.80 13.20
N ALA A 21 -1.71 1.54 12.77
CA ALA A 21 -2.45 1.11 11.58
C ALA A 21 -3.97 1.35 11.69
N ARG A 22 -4.55 1.11 12.87
CA ARG A 22 -5.98 1.40 13.12
C ARG A 22 -6.29 2.89 13.07
N MET A 23 -5.44 3.73 13.67
CA MET A 23 -5.61 5.18 13.65
C MET A 23 -5.42 5.76 12.23
N GLN A 24 -4.45 5.26 11.47
CA GLN A 24 -4.29 5.60 10.05
C GLN A 24 -5.55 5.26 9.26
N ALA A 25 -6.07 4.05 9.44
CA ALA A 25 -7.31 3.61 8.79
C ALA A 25 -8.49 4.56 9.11
N ASP A 26 -8.70 4.88 10.38
CA ASP A 26 -9.79 5.74 10.82
C ASP A 26 -9.69 7.18 10.25
N ILE A 27 -8.46 7.69 10.07
CA ILE A 27 -8.23 8.99 9.42
C ILE A 27 -8.51 8.90 7.91
N LEU A 28 -7.94 7.92 7.24
CA LEU A 28 -8.02 7.79 5.78
C LEU A 28 -9.42 7.39 5.28
N MET A 29 -10.18 6.66 6.12
CA MET A 29 -11.59 6.34 5.85
C MET A 29 -12.57 7.46 6.29
N GLY A 30 -12.06 8.54 6.90
CA GLY A 30 -12.89 9.69 7.31
C GLY A 30 -13.66 9.52 8.62
N GLU A 31 -13.42 8.45 9.37
CA GLU A 31 -13.96 8.26 10.73
C GLU A 31 -13.42 9.31 11.71
N MET A 32 -12.19 9.76 11.50
CA MET A 32 -11.61 10.95 12.10
C MET A 32 -11.43 12.01 11.01
N ARG A 33 -12.21 13.09 11.08
CA ARG A 33 -12.33 14.06 9.99
C ARG A 33 -11.23 15.13 10.01
N PRO A 34 -10.80 15.63 8.86
CA PRO A 34 -9.90 16.78 8.78
C PRO A 34 -10.43 17.97 9.63
N GLY A 35 -9.51 18.62 10.35
CA GLY A 35 -9.81 19.69 11.31
C GLY A 35 -10.35 19.22 12.66
N GLN A 36 -10.64 17.94 12.84
CA GLN A 36 -11.12 17.40 14.10
C GLN A 36 -10.02 17.44 15.16
N LYS A 37 -10.34 18.01 16.35
CA LYS A 37 -9.43 17.96 17.49
C LYS A 37 -9.39 16.56 18.09
N ILE A 38 -8.17 16.07 18.31
CA ILE A 38 -7.90 14.79 18.94
C ILE A 38 -7.91 14.95 20.46
N ILE A 39 -8.79 14.20 21.13
CA ILE A 39 -8.90 14.16 22.60
C ILE A 39 -8.29 12.84 23.06
N GLU A 40 -7.05 12.88 23.57
CA GLU A 40 -6.27 11.70 23.95
C GLU A 40 -7.08 10.73 24.83
N GLN A 41 -7.81 11.24 25.83
CA GLN A 41 -8.59 10.39 26.72
C GLN A 41 -9.65 9.58 25.96
N LYS A 42 -10.38 10.20 25.03
CA LYS A 42 -11.39 9.50 24.21
C LYS A 42 -10.78 8.43 23.31
N LEU A 43 -9.59 8.70 22.76
CA LEU A 43 -8.89 7.71 21.94
C LEU A 43 -8.31 6.56 22.77
N CYS A 44 -7.81 6.84 23.98
CA CYS A 44 -7.42 5.78 24.92
C CYS A 44 -8.59 4.83 25.19
N GLU A 45 -9.80 5.38 25.46
CA GLU A 45 -11.01 4.61 25.69
C GLU A 45 -11.44 3.84 24.43
N ARG A 46 -11.47 4.51 23.26
CA ARG A 46 -11.88 3.91 21.97
C ARG A 46 -10.99 2.73 21.55
N TYR A 47 -9.67 2.86 21.72
CA TYR A 47 -8.71 1.84 21.29
C TYR A 47 -8.29 0.86 22.40
N GLY A 48 -8.71 1.10 23.65
CA GLY A 48 -8.36 0.25 24.79
C GLY A 48 -6.87 0.31 25.16
N VAL A 49 -6.24 1.48 25.04
CA VAL A 49 -4.80 1.67 25.27
C VAL A 49 -4.52 2.77 26.31
N SER A 50 -3.33 2.72 26.90
CA SER A 50 -2.85 3.80 27.77
C SER A 50 -2.31 5.00 26.96
N ARG A 51 -2.00 6.12 27.65
CA ARG A 51 -1.53 7.36 26.98
C ARG A 51 -0.18 7.21 26.29
N THR A 52 0.72 6.37 26.81
CA THR A 52 2.06 6.22 26.23
C THR A 52 2.02 5.68 24.79
N PRO A 53 1.46 4.49 24.51
CA PRO A 53 1.37 3.99 23.14
C PRO A 53 0.53 4.90 22.22
N LEU A 54 -0.50 5.58 22.77
CA LEU A 54 -1.28 6.54 21.99
C LEU A 54 -0.42 7.73 21.52
N ARG A 55 0.40 8.29 22.40
CA ARG A 55 1.28 9.42 22.05
C ARG A 55 2.38 9.03 21.08
N GLU A 56 2.90 7.81 21.17
CA GLU A 56 3.84 7.27 20.18
C GLU A 56 3.17 7.18 18.80
N ALA A 57 1.96 6.63 18.73
CA ALA A 57 1.20 6.57 17.48
C ALA A 57 0.89 7.97 16.93
N LEU A 58 0.50 8.94 17.78
CA LEU A 58 0.25 10.32 17.37
C LEU A 58 1.50 11.01 16.82
N ARG A 59 2.68 10.79 17.41
CA ARG A 59 3.95 11.31 16.89
C ARG A 59 4.28 10.72 15.52
N GLN A 60 4.00 9.44 15.31
CA GLN A 60 4.23 8.82 14.02
C GLN A 60 3.24 9.36 12.98
N LEU A 61 1.95 9.51 13.32
CA LEU A 61 0.96 10.13 12.44
C LEU A 61 1.30 11.59 12.11
N GLU A 62 1.93 12.33 13.04
CA GLU A 62 2.43 13.68 12.79
C GLU A 62 3.62 13.66 11.82
N ALA A 63 4.57 12.73 12.00
CA ALA A 63 5.66 12.53 11.06
C ALA A 63 5.19 12.12 9.66
N ASP A 64 4.08 11.37 9.59
CA ASP A 64 3.42 10.95 8.34
C ASP A 64 2.52 12.06 7.74
N GLY A 65 2.36 13.21 8.43
CA GLY A 65 1.54 14.34 7.96
C GLY A 65 0.03 14.14 8.07
N LEU A 66 -0.44 13.11 8.76
CA LEU A 66 -1.87 12.82 8.92
C LEU A 66 -2.52 13.57 10.09
N VAL A 67 -1.72 14.03 11.04
CA VAL A 67 -2.14 14.90 12.14
C VAL A 67 -1.11 16.01 12.33
N GLU A 68 -1.51 17.10 13.00
CA GLU A 68 -0.60 18.18 13.42
C GLU A 68 -0.72 18.44 14.91
N TYR A 69 0.39 18.79 15.54
CA TYR A 69 0.40 19.26 16.93
C TYR A 69 0.48 20.78 16.95
N ILE A 70 -0.55 21.42 17.51
CA ILE A 70 -0.59 22.88 17.70
C ILE A 70 -0.30 23.17 19.17
N LEU A 71 0.76 23.97 19.42
CA LEU A 71 1.18 24.32 20.78
C LEU A 71 0.00 24.90 21.60
N ASN A 72 -0.17 24.40 22.80
CA ASN A 72 -1.28 24.73 23.73
C ASN A 72 -2.70 24.38 23.24
N ARG A 73 -2.85 23.77 22.06
CA ARG A 73 -4.15 23.35 21.53
C ARG A 73 -4.27 21.83 21.37
N GLY A 74 -3.15 21.12 21.27
CA GLY A 74 -3.09 19.66 21.12
C GLY A 74 -3.07 19.22 19.65
N TYR A 75 -3.39 17.95 19.41
CA TYR A 75 -3.39 17.35 18.08
C TYR A 75 -4.70 17.60 17.33
N PHE A 76 -4.57 17.79 16.01
CA PHE A 76 -5.66 17.92 15.06
C PHE A 76 -5.44 17.01 13.87
N VAL A 77 -6.51 16.47 13.30
CA VAL A 77 -6.45 15.64 12.10
C VAL A 77 -6.23 16.55 10.88
N ILE A 78 -5.20 16.27 10.08
CA ILE A 78 -5.01 16.85 8.74
C ILE A 78 -5.75 15.97 7.72
N GLY A 79 -5.52 14.65 7.79
CA GLY A 79 -6.02 13.68 6.83
C GLY A 79 -5.26 13.75 5.50
N MET A 80 -5.94 13.33 4.43
CA MET A 80 -5.43 13.32 3.07
C MET A 80 -6.51 13.85 2.14
N SER A 81 -6.26 14.96 1.47
CA SER A 81 -7.19 15.52 0.49
C SER A 81 -7.18 14.70 -0.82
N ASP A 82 -8.18 14.89 -1.68
CA ASP A 82 -8.19 14.24 -3.01
C ASP A 82 -6.98 14.65 -3.84
N ARG A 83 -6.57 15.92 -3.74
CA ARG A 83 -5.35 16.41 -4.40
C ARG A 83 -4.08 15.72 -3.87
N ASP A 84 -3.93 15.57 -2.56
CA ASP A 84 -2.77 14.87 -1.98
C ASP A 84 -2.72 13.42 -2.49
N PHE A 85 -3.88 12.81 -2.67
CA PHE A 85 -3.99 11.47 -3.19
C PHE A 85 -3.63 11.38 -4.68
N GLU A 86 -4.08 12.33 -5.50
CA GLU A 86 -3.68 12.45 -6.91
C GLU A 86 -2.16 12.69 -7.06
N ASP A 87 -1.62 13.63 -6.27
CA ASP A 87 -0.19 13.96 -6.27
C ASP A 87 0.64 12.73 -5.82
N MET A 88 0.15 11.96 -4.85
CA MET A 88 0.78 10.70 -4.44
C MET A 88 0.87 9.69 -5.59
N PHE A 89 -0.16 9.58 -6.48
CA PHE A 89 -0.10 8.71 -7.64
C PHE A 89 0.97 9.12 -8.65
N GLU A 90 1.19 10.43 -8.84
CA GLU A 90 2.28 10.92 -9.71
C GLU A 90 3.66 10.57 -9.14
N LEU A 91 3.86 10.75 -7.84
CA LEU A 91 5.08 10.33 -7.15
C LEU A 91 5.25 8.80 -7.23
N ARG A 92 4.18 8.05 -6.92
CA ARG A 92 4.19 6.60 -7.01
C ARG A 92 4.61 6.12 -8.40
N LYS A 93 4.04 6.70 -9.47
CA LYS A 93 4.39 6.37 -10.85
C LYS A 93 5.88 6.52 -11.10
N ALA A 94 6.46 7.66 -10.76
CA ALA A 94 7.88 7.92 -10.96
C ALA A 94 8.77 6.92 -10.22
N TYR A 95 8.44 6.60 -8.98
CA TYR A 95 9.23 5.70 -8.16
C TYR A 95 9.02 4.21 -8.47
N GLU A 96 7.81 3.81 -8.87
CA GLU A 96 7.55 2.42 -9.30
C GLU A 96 8.21 2.11 -10.65
N MET A 97 8.25 3.06 -11.57
CA MET A 97 9.01 2.93 -12.82
C MET A 97 10.51 2.70 -12.54
N GLN A 98 11.08 3.44 -11.59
CA GLN A 98 12.47 3.24 -11.19
C GLN A 98 12.67 1.91 -10.45
N ALA A 99 11.70 1.49 -9.64
CA ALA A 99 11.77 0.22 -8.91
C ALA A 99 11.77 -0.97 -9.86
N VAL A 100 10.88 -0.99 -10.86
CA VAL A 100 10.81 -2.09 -11.82
C VAL A 100 12.04 -2.16 -12.72
N GLU A 101 12.60 -1.02 -13.14
CA GLU A 101 13.84 -0.95 -13.91
C GLU A 101 14.98 -1.65 -13.14
N TRP A 102 15.23 -1.21 -11.90
CA TRP A 102 16.28 -1.78 -11.07
C TRP A 102 15.98 -3.22 -10.63
N ALA A 103 14.70 -3.57 -10.44
CA ALA A 103 14.35 -4.93 -10.08
C ALA A 103 14.67 -5.92 -11.20
N ILE A 104 14.36 -5.61 -12.46
CA ILE A 104 14.68 -6.47 -13.60
C ILE A 104 16.21 -6.67 -13.76
N GLU A 105 17.01 -5.62 -13.46
CA GLU A 105 18.46 -5.70 -13.52
C GLU A 105 19.11 -6.50 -12.37
N ARG A 106 18.43 -6.62 -11.22
CA ARG A 106 19.03 -7.05 -9.95
C ARG A 106 18.35 -8.23 -9.28
N ILE A 107 17.23 -8.68 -9.83
CA ILE A 107 16.44 -9.78 -9.27
C ILE A 107 17.28 -11.07 -9.23
N THR A 108 17.21 -11.80 -8.13
CA THR A 108 17.83 -13.11 -7.98
C THR A 108 16.90 -14.21 -8.51
N GLU A 109 17.45 -15.42 -8.76
CA GLU A 109 16.64 -16.57 -9.16
C GLU A 109 15.53 -16.89 -8.15
N GLU A 110 15.84 -16.87 -6.84
CA GLU A 110 14.87 -17.12 -5.77
C GLU A 110 13.74 -16.06 -5.74
N GLU A 111 14.07 -14.79 -5.98
CA GLU A 111 13.08 -13.73 -6.07
C GLU A 111 12.25 -13.82 -7.34
N MET A 112 12.85 -14.27 -8.45
CA MET A 112 12.11 -14.52 -9.69
C MET A 112 11.12 -15.67 -9.54
N GLU A 113 11.51 -16.78 -8.88
CA GLU A 113 10.61 -17.90 -8.53
C GLU A 113 9.45 -17.40 -7.66
N SER A 114 9.72 -16.55 -6.66
CA SER A 114 8.70 -15.97 -5.81
C SER A 114 7.74 -15.04 -6.57
N LEU A 115 8.24 -14.29 -7.55
CA LEU A 115 7.44 -13.42 -8.41
C LEU A 115 6.53 -14.25 -9.33
N GLU A 116 7.05 -15.34 -9.90
CA GLU A 116 6.30 -16.29 -10.72
C GLU A 116 5.17 -16.97 -9.93
N GLU A 117 5.49 -17.53 -8.75
CA GLU A 117 4.49 -18.15 -7.85
C GLU A 117 3.39 -17.12 -7.49
N THR A 118 3.77 -15.88 -7.19
CA THR A 118 2.81 -14.82 -6.87
C THR A 118 1.93 -14.49 -8.07
N PHE A 119 2.47 -14.46 -9.29
CA PHE A 119 1.71 -14.22 -10.51
C PHE A 119 0.74 -15.38 -10.81
N GLU A 120 1.12 -16.63 -10.60
CA GLU A 120 0.22 -17.80 -10.72
C GLU A 120 -0.97 -17.71 -9.73
N PHE A 121 -0.74 -17.24 -8.49
CA PHE A 121 -1.83 -16.97 -7.56
C PHE A 121 -2.75 -15.85 -8.04
N MET A 122 -2.22 -14.78 -8.68
CA MET A 122 -3.06 -13.75 -9.29
C MET A 122 -3.98 -14.34 -10.37
N GLU A 123 -3.47 -15.20 -11.25
CA GLU A 123 -4.27 -15.91 -12.25
C GLU A 123 -5.36 -16.76 -11.59
N PHE A 124 -4.99 -17.57 -10.60
CA PHE A 124 -5.90 -18.45 -9.89
C PHE A 124 -7.07 -17.71 -9.23
N TYR A 125 -6.78 -16.63 -8.48
CA TYR A 125 -7.84 -15.87 -7.80
C TYR A 125 -8.64 -14.98 -8.74
N THR A 126 -8.07 -14.55 -9.85
CA THR A 126 -8.83 -13.89 -10.94
C THR A 126 -9.87 -14.86 -11.53
N MET A 127 -9.49 -16.10 -11.84
CA MET A 127 -10.43 -17.12 -12.34
C MET A 127 -11.55 -17.43 -11.33
N ARG A 128 -11.23 -17.37 -10.03
CA ARG A 128 -12.21 -17.58 -8.95
C ARG A 128 -13.05 -16.35 -8.63
N LYS A 129 -12.78 -15.22 -9.25
CA LYS A 129 -13.40 -13.91 -8.99
C LYS A 129 -13.29 -13.51 -7.50
N ASP A 130 -12.22 -13.91 -6.82
CA ASP A 130 -11.93 -13.60 -5.42
C ASP A 130 -11.15 -12.29 -5.35
N THR A 131 -11.88 -11.17 -5.32
CA THR A 131 -11.30 -9.82 -5.33
C THR A 131 -10.45 -9.54 -4.09
N GLU A 132 -10.89 -10.00 -2.92
CA GLU A 132 -10.18 -9.74 -1.67
C GLU A 132 -8.79 -10.37 -1.69
N LYS A 133 -8.70 -11.66 -2.03
CA LYS A 133 -7.42 -12.35 -2.14
C LYS A 133 -6.56 -11.81 -3.27
N MET A 134 -7.18 -11.48 -4.42
CA MET A 134 -6.45 -10.87 -5.53
C MET A 134 -5.77 -9.57 -5.11
N LEU A 135 -6.43 -8.70 -4.35
CA LEU A 135 -5.84 -7.44 -3.87
C LEU A 135 -4.69 -7.65 -2.89
N VAL A 136 -4.77 -8.67 -2.04
CA VAL A 136 -3.67 -9.04 -1.13
C VAL A 136 -2.45 -9.51 -1.92
N ILE A 137 -2.66 -10.38 -2.90
CA ILE A 137 -1.58 -10.92 -3.73
C ILE A 137 -0.98 -9.84 -4.63
N ASN A 138 -1.81 -8.94 -5.17
CA ASN A 138 -1.36 -7.76 -5.90
C ASN A 138 -0.37 -6.91 -5.08
N ALA A 139 -0.66 -6.67 -3.80
CA ALA A 139 0.27 -5.97 -2.92
C ALA A 139 1.59 -6.73 -2.73
N GLY A 140 1.52 -8.07 -2.62
CA GLY A 140 2.70 -8.95 -2.54
C GLY A 140 3.56 -8.90 -3.80
N PHE A 141 2.95 -8.91 -4.99
CA PHE A 141 3.64 -8.80 -6.27
C PHE A 141 4.50 -7.52 -6.35
N HIS A 142 3.90 -6.38 -6.00
CA HIS A 142 4.64 -5.11 -5.96
C HIS A 142 5.74 -5.12 -4.88
N GLN A 143 5.49 -5.73 -3.72
CA GLN A 143 6.48 -5.81 -2.65
C GLN A 143 7.74 -6.59 -3.09
N ILE A 144 7.59 -7.69 -3.83
CA ILE A 144 8.72 -8.44 -4.40
C ILE A 144 9.54 -7.54 -5.35
N ILE A 145 8.88 -6.76 -6.22
CA ILE A 145 9.55 -5.81 -7.11
C ILE A 145 10.35 -4.76 -6.31
N TYR A 146 9.76 -4.23 -5.22
CA TYR A 146 10.45 -3.24 -4.39
C TYR A 146 11.69 -3.83 -3.71
N GLU A 147 11.61 -5.06 -3.23
CA GLU A 147 12.74 -5.80 -2.63
C GLU A 147 13.82 -6.12 -3.65
N ALA A 148 13.42 -6.60 -4.83
CA ALA A 148 14.31 -6.91 -5.95
C ALA A 148 15.03 -5.67 -6.50
N SER A 149 14.49 -4.46 -6.34
CA SER A 149 15.19 -3.21 -6.69
C SER A 149 16.50 -3.00 -5.90
N LYS A 150 16.69 -3.72 -4.77
CA LYS A 150 17.82 -3.64 -3.84
C LYS A 150 18.05 -2.22 -3.27
N ASN A 151 17.07 -1.35 -3.35
CA ASN A 151 17.13 0.00 -2.79
C ASN A 151 16.20 0.13 -1.58
N ARG A 152 16.77 0.05 -0.37
CA ARG A 152 16.04 0.11 0.90
C ARG A 152 15.23 1.39 1.10
N MET A 153 15.70 2.54 0.56
CA MET A 153 14.97 3.81 0.69
C MET A 153 13.75 3.82 -0.21
N LEU A 154 13.91 3.37 -1.47
CA LEU A 154 12.82 3.23 -2.42
C LEU A 154 11.76 2.24 -1.93
N GLN A 155 12.18 1.08 -1.43
CA GLN A 155 11.28 0.09 -0.83
C GLN A 155 10.44 0.69 0.30
N LYS A 156 11.06 1.40 1.26
CA LYS A 156 10.33 2.04 2.38
C LYS A 156 9.30 3.05 1.88
N LEU A 157 9.69 3.90 0.92
CA LEU A 157 8.81 4.91 0.35
C LEU A 157 7.60 4.27 -0.34
N LEU A 158 7.82 3.29 -1.21
CA LEU A 158 6.76 2.62 -1.96
C LEU A 158 5.85 1.79 -1.06
N THR A 159 6.39 1.13 -0.04
CA THR A 159 5.59 0.42 0.98
C THR A 159 4.68 1.40 1.75
N SER A 160 5.15 2.63 2.04
CA SER A 160 4.29 3.63 2.67
C SER A 160 3.14 4.07 1.76
N PHE A 161 3.35 4.25 0.45
CA PHE A 161 2.29 4.55 -0.50
C PHE A 161 1.25 3.41 -0.58
N GLN A 162 1.67 2.15 -0.56
CA GLN A 162 0.74 1.01 -0.52
C GLN A 162 -0.17 1.05 0.71
N SER A 163 0.34 1.46 1.86
CA SER A 163 -0.47 1.54 3.08
C SER A 163 -1.59 2.60 2.96
N TYR A 164 -1.33 3.74 2.31
CA TYR A 164 -2.36 4.74 2.04
C TYR A 164 -3.43 4.24 1.06
N LEU A 165 -3.01 3.53 0.01
CA LEU A 165 -3.93 2.98 -1.00
C LEU A 165 -4.92 1.96 -0.41
N LYS A 166 -4.53 1.23 0.62
CA LYS A 166 -5.37 0.23 1.27
C LYS A 166 -6.64 0.82 1.88
N TYR A 167 -6.57 2.05 2.38
CA TYR A 167 -7.64 2.65 3.18
C TYR A 167 -8.53 3.62 2.41
N LYS A 168 -8.10 4.17 1.27
CA LYS A 168 -8.96 5.07 0.51
C LYS A 168 -9.88 4.26 -0.42
N ASN A 169 -11.20 4.44 -0.27
CA ASN A 169 -12.29 3.78 -0.98
C ASN A 169 -12.43 2.26 -0.75
N PRO A 170 -12.81 1.81 0.47
CA PRO A 170 -13.23 0.42 0.68
C PRO A 170 -14.52 0.04 -0.09
N GLU A 171 -15.29 1.04 -0.56
CA GLU A 171 -16.57 0.86 -1.28
C GLU A 171 -16.42 0.92 -2.82
N VAL A 172 -15.22 0.78 -3.37
CA VAL A 172 -15.07 0.73 -4.84
C VAL A 172 -15.85 -0.47 -5.36
N VAL A 173 -16.95 -0.21 -6.06
CA VAL A 173 -17.66 -1.21 -6.85
C VAL A 173 -16.78 -1.51 -8.06
N TYR A 174 -16.12 -2.63 -8.02
CA TYR A 174 -15.27 -3.06 -9.13
C TYR A 174 -16.18 -3.46 -10.33
N GLU A 175 -15.88 -2.91 -11.51
CA GLU A 175 -16.52 -3.32 -12.75
C GLU A 175 -16.33 -4.84 -12.99
N GLU A 176 -17.24 -5.46 -13.74
CA GLU A 176 -17.25 -6.91 -13.99
C GLU A 176 -15.90 -7.43 -14.54
N ASN A 177 -15.18 -6.59 -15.29
CA ASN A 177 -13.90 -6.91 -15.91
C ASN A 177 -12.67 -6.43 -15.10
N TYR A 178 -12.86 -5.90 -13.89
CA TYR A 178 -11.77 -5.31 -13.11
C TYR A 178 -10.61 -6.28 -12.90
N LEU A 179 -10.89 -7.49 -12.43
CA LEU A 179 -9.85 -8.47 -12.12
C LEU A 179 -9.10 -8.94 -13.36
N SER A 180 -9.78 -9.17 -14.47
CA SER A 180 -9.14 -9.57 -15.73
C SER A 180 -8.26 -8.46 -16.29
N THR A 181 -8.73 -7.21 -16.25
CA THR A 181 -7.93 -6.05 -16.69
C THR A 181 -6.68 -5.89 -15.80
N LEU A 182 -6.85 -6.00 -14.48
CA LEU A 182 -5.75 -5.91 -13.53
C LEU A 182 -4.71 -7.03 -13.76
N LEU A 183 -5.17 -8.25 -14.01
CA LEU A 183 -4.30 -9.38 -14.31
C LEU A 183 -3.48 -9.16 -15.59
N GLU A 184 -4.10 -8.64 -16.66
CA GLU A 184 -3.39 -8.36 -17.92
C GLU A 184 -2.32 -7.26 -17.76
N GLU A 185 -2.58 -6.26 -16.93
CA GLU A 185 -1.58 -5.25 -16.60
C GLU A 185 -0.36 -5.89 -15.90
N HIS A 186 -0.60 -6.77 -14.94
CA HIS A 186 0.47 -7.47 -14.23
C HIS A 186 1.18 -8.50 -15.11
N ARG A 187 0.46 -9.14 -16.04
CA ARG A 187 1.05 -10.03 -17.05
C ARG A 187 2.09 -9.30 -17.91
N ALA A 188 1.79 -8.06 -18.31
CA ALA A 188 2.73 -7.26 -19.08
C ALA A 188 3.99 -6.91 -18.27
N ILE A 189 3.84 -6.61 -16.96
CA ILE A 189 4.97 -6.37 -16.06
C ILE A 189 5.77 -7.66 -15.89
N PHE A 190 5.12 -8.78 -15.54
CA PHE A 190 5.78 -10.08 -15.34
C PHE A 190 6.52 -10.54 -16.59
N LYS A 191 5.92 -10.36 -17.77
CA LYS A 191 6.59 -10.66 -19.04
C LYS A 191 7.90 -9.89 -19.22
N ALA A 192 7.97 -8.63 -18.79
CA ALA A 192 9.21 -7.87 -18.87
C ALA A 192 10.32 -8.43 -17.98
N PHE A 193 9.98 -9.05 -16.84
CA PHE A 193 10.93 -9.77 -16.00
C PHE A 193 11.43 -11.04 -16.69
N THR A 194 10.55 -11.85 -17.27
CA THR A 194 10.93 -13.07 -18.00
C THR A 194 11.75 -12.79 -19.23
N ASP A 195 11.47 -11.68 -19.92
CA ASP A 195 12.22 -11.25 -21.11
C ASP A 195 13.54 -10.51 -20.75
N GLY A 196 13.77 -10.19 -19.45
CA GLY A 196 14.90 -9.40 -18.98
C GLY A 196 14.95 -8.00 -19.60
N SER A 197 13.78 -7.35 -19.82
CA SER A 197 13.66 -6.06 -20.51
C SER A 197 13.25 -4.92 -19.57
N PRO A 198 14.20 -4.14 -18.99
CA PRO A 198 13.87 -3.01 -18.14
C PRO A 198 12.98 -1.97 -18.83
N ARG A 199 13.23 -1.71 -20.12
CA ARG A 199 12.44 -0.76 -20.91
C ARG A 199 10.95 -1.14 -20.99
N ASP A 200 10.66 -2.41 -21.24
CA ASP A 200 9.27 -2.89 -21.34
C ASP A 200 8.62 -2.93 -19.96
N GLY A 201 9.41 -3.25 -18.91
CA GLY A 201 8.97 -3.19 -17.53
C GLY A 201 8.55 -1.79 -17.10
N VAL A 202 9.36 -0.78 -17.39
CA VAL A 202 9.05 0.63 -17.13
C VAL A 202 7.76 1.05 -17.84
N ARG A 203 7.61 0.71 -19.12
CA ARG A 203 6.41 1.04 -19.90
C ARG A 203 5.15 0.34 -19.34
N ALA A 204 5.27 -0.95 -19.00
CA ALA A 204 4.15 -1.71 -18.43
C ALA A 204 3.73 -1.15 -17.07
N MET A 205 4.69 -0.81 -16.22
CA MET A 205 4.43 -0.20 -14.91
C MET A 205 3.78 1.18 -15.04
N GLU A 206 4.23 2.02 -15.97
CA GLU A 206 3.62 3.33 -16.23
C GLU A 206 2.14 3.20 -16.59
N ILE A 207 1.81 2.29 -17.50
CA ILE A 207 0.42 2.03 -17.92
C ILE A 207 -0.40 1.53 -16.73
N HIS A 208 0.14 0.59 -15.96
CA HIS A 208 -0.51 0.04 -14.77
C HIS A 208 -0.85 1.12 -13.75
N ILE A 209 0.10 2.00 -13.39
CA ILE A 209 -0.12 3.04 -12.39
C ILE A 209 -1.10 4.11 -12.89
N ASN A 210 -1.03 4.51 -14.17
CA ASN A 210 -2.00 5.44 -14.75
C ASN A 210 -3.43 4.88 -14.67
N ARG A 211 -3.66 3.63 -15.04
CA ARG A 211 -4.96 2.96 -14.91
C ARG A 211 -5.40 2.80 -13.45
N ALA A 212 -4.46 2.52 -12.55
CA ALA A 212 -4.76 2.46 -11.12
C ALA A 212 -5.21 3.82 -10.58
N LYS A 213 -4.62 4.94 -11.05
CA LYS A 213 -5.06 6.31 -10.75
C LYS A 213 -6.47 6.56 -11.26
N GLU A 214 -6.75 6.27 -12.53
CA GLU A 214 -8.07 6.44 -13.15
C GLU A 214 -9.16 5.70 -12.38
N ARG A 215 -8.91 4.46 -11.97
CA ARG A 215 -9.85 3.65 -11.18
C ARG A 215 -10.12 4.17 -9.78
N ARG A 216 -9.24 5.01 -9.23
CA ARG A 216 -9.34 5.46 -7.84
C ARG A 216 -9.62 6.95 -7.66
N CYS A 217 -9.33 7.75 -8.67
CA CYS A 217 -9.51 9.20 -8.65
C CYS A 217 -10.64 9.68 -9.59
N GLY A 218 -11.12 8.82 -10.50
CA GLY A 218 -12.27 9.07 -11.38
C GLY A 218 -13.55 8.59 -10.72
#